data_754119b469ee2260e62b1d5938d57790
#
_entry.id   754119b469ee2260e62b1d5938d57790
#
_cell.length_a   1.000
_cell.length_b   1.000
_cell.length_c   1.000
_cell.angle_alpha   90.00
_cell.angle_beta   90.00
_cell.angle_gamma   90.00
#
_symmetry.space_group_name_H-M   'P 1'
#
loop_
_entity.id
_entity.type
_entity.pdbx_description
1 polymer ?
#
loop_
_entity_poly.entity_id
_entity_poly.type
_entity_poly.pdbx_seq_one_letter_code
_entity_poly.pdbx_strand_id
1 'polypeptide(L)'
;MSKHEKKTSSLLHYPVLVVFSLFFIGLFALDMVTPDRSYSELENTTLSQRPALTQFTAKGLNSYFTAYTKYVKDQVAGRDQWISLQSVVETTLLQKQQNGGILLGKEHMMFPRTYGLLSSEERTLPKNTAALTSLCQRYPGKVNVLLAPAASDIYKENVPANAPLLDEDGYLDQLSAAVQAAGGSFVDVLP
;
A
#
# COMPACT_ATOMS: atom_id res chain seq x y z
N MET A 1 61.61 8.96 -34.43
CA MET A 1 60.34 8.33 -34.75
C MET A 1 59.62 8.14 -33.44
N SER A 2 58.71 9.06 -33.11
CA SER A 2 57.89 9.01 -31.87
C SER A 2 56.62 8.17 -32.13
N LYS A 3 56.50 7.05 -31.42
CA LYS A 3 55.33 6.18 -31.43
C LYS A 3 54.24 6.84 -30.62
N HIS A 4 53.25 7.44 -31.27
CA HIS A 4 51.99 7.81 -30.64
C HIS A 4 51.23 6.53 -30.30
N GLU A 5 51.35 6.03 -29.09
CA GLU A 5 50.39 5.04 -28.55
C GLU A 5 49.02 5.72 -28.43
N LYS A 6 48.08 5.30 -29.26
CA LYS A 6 46.66 5.64 -29.09
C LYS A 6 46.21 5.06 -27.73
N LYS A 7 46.02 5.92 -26.76
CA LYS A 7 45.39 5.60 -25.49
C LYS A 7 43.94 5.17 -25.81
N THR A 8 43.72 3.89 -26.07
CA THR A 8 42.41 3.31 -26.18
C THR A 8 41.67 3.60 -24.87
N SER A 9 40.54 4.25 -24.98
CA SER A 9 39.78 4.75 -23.82
C SER A 9 39.51 3.60 -22.84
N SER A 10 39.93 3.75 -21.60
CA SER A 10 39.81 2.75 -20.52
C SER A 10 38.36 2.37 -20.21
N LEU A 11 37.38 3.12 -20.71
CA LEU A 11 35.96 2.87 -20.58
C LEU A 11 35.51 1.52 -21.17
N LEU A 12 36.12 1.06 -22.27
CA LEU A 12 35.81 -0.25 -22.87
C LEU A 12 36.22 -1.45 -22.01
N HIS A 13 37.09 -1.23 -20.98
CA HIS A 13 37.45 -2.27 -20.02
C HIS A 13 36.37 -2.56 -18.95
N TYR A 14 35.34 -1.70 -18.88
CA TYR A 14 34.25 -1.83 -17.91
C TYR A 14 32.88 -1.85 -18.62
N PRO A 15 32.57 -2.90 -19.39
CA PRO A 15 31.33 -2.94 -20.19
C PRO A 15 30.05 -2.79 -19.35
N VAL A 16 30.06 -3.33 -18.14
CA VAL A 16 28.90 -3.20 -17.21
C VAL A 16 28.68 -1.72 -16.81
N LEU A 17 29.77 -0.99 -16.54
CA LEU A 17 29.68 0.43 -16.17
C LEU A 17 29.19 1.29 -17.34
N VAL A 18 29.61 0.96 -18.56
CA VAL A 18 29.14 1.65 -19.78
C VAL A 18 27.66 1.39 -19.99
N VAL A 19 27.21 0.13 -19.94
CA VAL A 19 25.80 -0.22 -20.11
C VAL A 19 24.93 0.44 -19.02
N PHE A 20 25.39 0.39 -17.76
CA PHE A 20 24.72 1.03 -16.65
C PHE A 20 24.58 2.55 -16.86
N SER A 21 25.68 3.22 -17.23
CA SER A 21 25.65 4.66 -17.48
C SER A 21 24.73 5.03 -18.64
N LEU A 22 24.79 4.29 -19.74
CA LEU A 22 23.91 4.51 -20.90
C LEU A 22 22.43 4.29 -20.55
N PHE A 23 22.14 3.30 -19.72
CA PHE A 23 20.76 3.06 -19.23
C PHE A 23 20.22 4.26 -18.44
N PHE A 24 20.99 4.79 -17.49
CA PHE A 24 20.55 5.94 -16.69
C PHE A 24 20.48 7.24 -17.52
N ILE A 25 21.40 7.45 -18.43
CA ILE A 25 21.36 8.59 -19.35
C ILE A 25 20.11 8.50 -20.23
N GLY A 26 19.81 7.30 -20.74
CA GLY A 26 18.59 7.05 -21.54
C GLY A 26 17.31 7.29 -20.77
N LEU A 27 17.22 6.79 -19.51
CA LEU A 27 16.08 7.06 -18.64
C LEU A 27 15.91 8.55 -18.35
N PHE A 28 16.99 9.25 -18.04
CA PHE A 28 16.96 10.69 -17.78
C PHE A 28 16.51 11.48 -19.02
N ALA A 29 17.03 11.13 -20.21
CA ALA A 29 16.60 11.75 -21.45
C ALA A 29 15.12 11.49 -21.75
N LEU A 30 14.63 10.27 -21.49
CA LEU A 30 13.22 9.92 -21.63
C LEU A 30 12.34 10.72 -20.68
N ASP A 31 12.77 10.86 -19.43
CA ASP A 31 12.05 11.65 -18.40
C ASP A 31 11.95 13.13 -18.78
N MET A 32 13.00 13.69 -19.39
CA MET A 32 12.98 15.08 -19.84
C MET A 32 12.00 15.35 -21.00
N VAL A 33 11.71 14.36 -21.85
CA VAL A 33 10.81 14.52 -23.01
C VAL A 33 9.37 14.04 -22.71
N THR A 34 9.18 13.30 -21.61
CA THR A 34 7.86 12.80 -21.21
C THR A 34 7.10 13.92 -20.48
N PRO A 35 5.89 14.29 -20.94
CA PRO A 35 5.11 15.32 -20.26
C PRO A 35 4.59 14.84 -18.91
N ASP A 36 4.50 15.77 -17.96
CA ASP A 36 3.91 15.51 -16.64
C ASP A 36 2.45 15.05 -16.77
N ARG A 37 2.06 14.04 -15.99
CA ARG A 37 0.71 13.52 -15.91
C ARG A 37 0.03 13.99 -14.63
N SER A 38 -1.28 14.25 -14.70
CA SER A 38 -2.06 14.68 -13.54
C SER A 38 -2.64 13.48 -12.75
N TYR A 39 -2.75 12.32 -13.38
CA TYR A 39 -3.46 11.18 -12.83
C TYR A 39 -2.83 9.85 -13.28
N SER A 40 -2.85 8.84 -12.41
CA SER A 40 -2.52 7.45 -12.72
C SER A 40 -3.80 6.62 -12.70
N GLU A 41 -4.15 6.04 -13.84
CA GLU A 41 -5.29 5.12 -13.94
C GLU A 41 -5.00 3.80 -13.24
N LEU A 42 -3.75 3.35 -13.26
CA LEU A 42 -3.34 2.10 -12.62
C LEU A 42 -3.54 2.12 -11.10
N GLU A 43 -3.19 3.25 -10.46
CA GLU A 43 -3.29 3.40 -9.00
C GLU A 43 -4.56 4.15 -8.57
N ASN A 44 -5.36 4.63 -9.52
CA ASN A 44 -6.55 5.44 -9.29
C ASN A 44 -6.27 6.64 -8.36
N THR A 45 -5.16 7.35 -8.62
CA THR A 45 -4.71 8.45 -7.77
C THR A 45 -4.21 9.65 -8.57
N THR A 46 -4.32 10.84 -7.98
CA THR A 46 -3.75 12.06 -8.54
C THR A 46 -2.25 12.09 -8.31
N LEU A 47 -1.48 12.42 -9.35
CA LEU A 47 -0.03 12.51 -9.30
C LEU A 47 0.41 13.91 -8.88
N SER A 48 1.48 13.98 -8.10
CA SER A 48 2.05 15.24 -7.61
C SER A 48 2.59 16.04 -8.78
N GLN A 49 2.27 17.33 -8.80
CA GLN A 49 2.75 18.26 -9.80
C GLN A 49 4.00 18.97 -9.31
N ARG A 50 4.77 19.55 -10.24
CA ARG A 50 6.01 20.27 -9.93
C ARG A 50 5.75 21.41 -8.96
N PRO A 51 6.41 21.45 -7.79
CA PRO A 51 6.22 22.54 -6.84
C PRO A 51 6.76 23.86 -7.42
N ALA A 52 6.03 24.95 -7.18
CA ALA A 52 6.43 26.27 -7.64
C ALA A 52 7.72 26.73 -6.94
N LEU A 53 8.63 27.36 -7.70
CA LEU A 53 9.90 27.89 -7.15
C LEU A 53 9.68 28.97 -6.07
N THR A 54 8.52 29.63 -6.05
CA THR A 54 8.13 30.58 -5.00
C THR A 54 8.02 29.94 -3.61
N GLN A 55 7.86 28.60 -3.54
CA GLN A 55 7.86 27.84 -2.29
C GLN A 55 9.27 27.56 -1.77
N PHE A 56 10.30 27.80 -2.58
CA PHE A 56 11.70 27.62 -2.21
C PHE A 56 12.17 28.79 -1.36
N THR A 57 11.92 28.70 -0.06
CA THR A 57 12.32 29.72 0.94
C THR A 57 13.16 29.08 2.03
N ALA A 58 13.99 29.87 2.71
CA ALA A 58 14.86 29.35 3.78
C ALA A 58 14.07 28.63 4.90
N LYS A 59 12.81 29.06 5.18
CA LYS A 59 11.93 28.42 6.17
C LYS A 59 11.15 27.23 5.60
N GLY A 60 10.92 27.20 4.29
CA GLY A 60 10.16 26.19 3.57
C GLY A 60 11.01 25.14 2.83
N LEU A 61 12.34 25.17 3.01
CA LEU A 61 13.27 24.34 2.25
C LEU A 61 12.95 22.85 2.35
N ASN A 62 12.70 22.38 3.57
CA ASN A 62 12.42 20.97 3.82
C ASN A 62 11.09 20.50 3.19
N SER A 63 10.05 21.34 3.28
CA SER A 63 8.75 21.05 2.65
C SER A 63 8.84 21.10 1.12
N TYR A 64 9.61 22.01 0.56
CA TYR A 64 9.87 22.06 -0.88
C TYR A 64 10.56 20.79 -1.38
N PHE A 65 11.64 20.34 -0.73
CA PHE A 65 12.33 19.12 -1.12
C PHE A 65 11.45 17.87 -0.94
N THR A 66 10.62 17.83 0.08
CA THR A 66 9.65 16.74 0.26
C THR A 66 8.65 16.70 -0.89
N ALA A 67 8.07 17.87 -1.26
CA ALA A 67 7.15 17.99 -2.38
C ALA A 67 7.83 17.66 -3.72
N TYR A 68 9.05 18.15 -3.93
CA TYR A 68 9.82 17.87 -5.13
C TYR A 68 10.18 16.38 -5.27
N THR A 69 10.58 15.74 -4.17
CA THR A 69 10.85 14.29 -4.15
C THR A 69 9.60 13.49 -4.50
N LYS A 70 8.44 13.89 -3.99
CA LYS A 70 7.17 13.26 -4.34
C LYS A 70 6.84 13.45 -5.81
N TYR A 71 6.98 14.68 -6.32
CA TYR A 71 6.81 14.99 -7.75
C TYR A 71 7.68 14.08 -8.63
N VAL A 72 9.00 14.01 -8.36
CA VAL A 72 9.92 13.18 -9.15
C VAL A 72 9.50 11.70 -9.13
N LYS A 73 9.11 11.17 -7.97
CA LYS A 73 8.62 9.78 -7.85
C LYS A 73 7.35 9.53 -8.65
N ASP A 74 6.44 10.49 -8.68
CA ASP A 74 5.15 10.36 -9.34
C ASP A 74 5.25 10.54 -10.87
N GLN A 75 6.27 11.26 -11.36
CA GLN A 75 6.42 11.63 -12.77
C GLN A 75 7.49 10.82 -13.53
N VAL A 76 8.14 9.85 -12.90
CA VAL A 76 9.14 9.00 -13.58
C VAL A 76 8.54 8.41 -14.86
N ALA A 77 9.27 8.55 -15.97
CA ALA A 77 8.87 8.03 -17.27
C ALA A 77 8.61 6.52 -17.21
N GLY A 78 7.44 6.09 -17.69
CA GLY A 78 7.03 4.68 -17.65
C GLY A 78 6.72 4.14 -16.24
N ARG A 79 6.39 5.02 -15.26
CA ARG A 79 6.12 4.63 -13.88
C ARG A 79 5.12 3.47 -13.75
N ASP A 80 4.00 3.54 -14.45
CA ASP A 80 2.96 2.51 -14.37
C ASP A 80 3.44 1.17 -14.92
N GLN A 81 4.30 1.20 -15.95
CA GLN A 81 4.94 0.00 -16.52
C GLN A 81 5.95 -0.61 -15.53
N TRP A 82 6.72 0.23 -14.81
CA TRP A 82 7.63 -0.24 -13.77
C TRP A 82 6.89 -0.89 -12.61
N ILE A 83 5.79 -0.31 -12.16
CA ILE A 83 4.94 -0.89 -11.10
C ILE A 83 4.33 -2.23 -11.57
N SER A 84 3.84 -2.29 -12.80
CA SER A 84 3.31 -3.52 -13.38
C SER A 84 4.40 -4.60 -13.50
N LEU A 85 5.59 -4.23 -13.97
CA LEU A 85 6.73 -5.14 -14.06
C LEU A 85 7.13 -5.67 -12.67
N GLN A 86 7.22 -4.79 -11.68
CA GLN A 86 7.50 -5.18 -10.30
C GLN A 86 6.46 -6.20 -9.81
N SER A 87 5.17 -5.92 -10.01
CA SER A 87 4.10 -6.82 -9.60
C SER A 87 4.22 -8.19 -10.26
N VAL A 88 4.49 -8.25 -11.56
CA VAL A 88 4.72 -9.50 -12.30
C VAL A 88 5.92 -10.26 -11.75
N VAL A 89 7.05 -9.59 -11.52
CA VAL A 89 8.24 -10.23 -10.97
C VAL A 89 7.96 -10.76 -9.55
N GLU A 90 7.30 -9.99 -8.72
CA GLU A 90 6.99 -10.40 -7.34
C GLU A 90 6.05 -11.61 -7.30
N THR A 91 5.04 -11.66 -8.16
CA THR A 91 4.04 -12.73 -8.14
C THR A 91 4.49 -13.97 -8.91
N THR A 92 5.19 -13.82 -10.04
CA THR A 92 5.56 -14.96 -10.90
C THR A 92 6.94 -15.52 -10.59
N LEU A 93 7.97 -14.67 -10.43
CA LEU A 93 9.33 -15.13 -10.18
C LEU A 93 9.60 -15.36 -8.69
N LEU A 94 9.18 -14.42 -7.84
CA LEU A 94 9.40 -14.52 -6.40
C LEU A 94 8.27 -15.27 -5.68
N GLN A 95 7.19 -15.61 -6.38
CA GLN A 95 6.03 -16.33 -5.84
C GLN A 95 5.52 -15.74 -4.52
N LYS A 96 5.56 -14.43 -4.39
CA LYS A 96 5.06 -13.76 -3.21
C LYS A 96 3.54 -13.94 -3.12
N GLN A 97 3.07 -14.33 -1.96
CA GLN A 97 1.64 -14.45 -1.66
C GLN A 97 1.00 -13.14 -1.21
N GLN A 98 1.76 -12.04 -1.29
CA GLN A 98 1.25 -10.70 -1.00
C GLN A 98 1.87 -9.67 -1.94
N ASN A 99 1.09 -8.64 -2.28
CA ASN A 99 1.54 -7.49 -3.05
C ASN A 99 0.82 -6.23 -2.57
N GLY A 100 1.57 -5.15 -2.27
CA GLY A 100 0.99 -3.85 -1.90
C GLY A 100 0.05 -3.86 -0.68
N GLY A 101 0.18 -4.82 0.25
CA GLY A 101 -0.73 -4.95 1.40
C GLY A 101 -1.97 -5.82 1.12
N ILE A 102 -2.01 -6.47 -0.04
CA ILE A 102 -3.05 -7.43 -0.42
C ILE A 102 -2.48 -8.84 -0.38
N LEU A 103 -3.19 -9.78 0.22
CA LEU A 103 -2.90 -11.21 0.15
C LEU A 103 -3.53 -11.78 -1.12
N LEU A 104 -2.73 -12.55 -1.86
CA LEU A 104 -3.16 -13.25 -3.06
C LEU A 104 -3.62 -14.65 -2.67
N GLY A 105 -4.92 -14.83 -2.57
CA GLY A 105 -5.56 -16.09 -2.20
C GLY A 105 -5.74 -17.05 -3.37
N LYS A 106 -6.36 -18.19 -3.07
CA LYS A 106 -6.77 -19.15 -4.10
C LYS A 106 -7.93 -18.61 -4.92
N GLU A 107 -8.18 -19.22 -6.09
CA GLU A 107 -9.29 -18.85 -6.98
C GLU A 107 -9.32 -17.37 -7.38
N HIS A 108 -8.14 -16.75 -7.51
CA HIS A 108 -7.98 -15.33 -7.83
C HIS A 108 -8.58 -14.36 -6.80
N MET A 109 -8.89 -14.83 -5.59
CA MET A 109 -9.36 -13.96 -4.53
C MET A 109 -8.23 -13.11 -3.97
N MET A 110 -8.58 -11.89 -3.55
CA MET A 110 -7.65 -10.94 -2.95
C MET A 110 -8.22 -10.49 -1.61
N PHE A 111 -7.39 -10.51 -0.58
CA PHE A 111 -7.79 -10.14 0.77
C PHE A 111 -6.94 -8.99 1.29
N PRO A 112 -7.52 -7.98 1.94
CA PRO A 112 -6.74 -7.00 2.68
C PRO A 112 -5.86 -7.69 3.72
N ARG A 113 -4.61 -7.21 3.86
CA ARG A 113 -3.71 -7.71 4.89
C ARG A 113 -4.06 -7.12 6.24
N THR A 114 -4.72 -7.90 7.08
CA THR A 114 -5.05 -7.52 8.46
C THR A 114 -4.41 -8.53 9.41
N TYR A 115 -3.16 -8.27 9.83
CA TYR A 115 -2.38 -9.18 10.66
C TYR A 115 -2.54 -8.98 12.16
N GLY A 116 -3.16 -7.92 12.58
CA GLY A 116 -3.35 -7.58 13.97
C GLY A 116 -3.85 -6.15 14.11
N LEU A 117 -4.34 -5.82 15.26
CA LEU A 117 -4.74 -4.46 15.57
C LEU A 117 -3.51 -3.55 15.67
N LEU A 118 -3.58 -2.38 15.04
CA LEU A 118 -2.63 -1.32 15.33
C LEU A 118 -2.85 -0.81 16.76
N SER A 119 -1.82 -0.26 17.40
CA SER A 119 -1.91 0.27 18.76
C SER A 119 -2.99 1.35 18.95
N SER A 120 -3.38 2.02 17.85
CA SER A 120 -4.53 2.94 17.83
C SER A 120 -5.86 2.21 17.89
N GLU A 121 -5.99 1.08 17.19
CA GLU A 121 -7.19 0.25 17.12
C GLU A 121 -7.40 -0.51 18.42
N GLU A 122 -6.34 -1.06 19.02
CA GLU A 122 -6.39 -1.67 20.36
C GLU A 122 -6.94 -0.71 21.43
N ARG A 123 -6.65 0.60 21.31
CA ARG A 123 -7.19 1.62 22.19
C ARG A 123 -8.60 2.06 21.84
N THR A 124 -8.98 1.93 20.58
CA THR A 124 -10.28 2.38 20.07
C THR A 124 -11.37 1.34 20.29
N LEU A 125 -11.04 0.06 20.16
CA LEU A 125 -11.98 -1.04 20.29
C LEU A 125 -12.76 -1.03 21.63
N PRO A 126 -12.11 -0.93 22.82
CA PRO A 126 -12.85 -0.83 24.09
C PRO A 126 -13.73 0.41 24.18
N LYS A 127 -13.33 1.53 23.59
CA LYS A 127 -14.12 2.76 23.56
C LYS A 127 -15.38 2.58 22.71
N ASN A 128 -15.24 1.96 21.54
CA ASN A 128 -16.36 1.67 20.65
C ASN A 128 -17.33 0.69 21.30
N THR A 129 -16.83 -0.36 21.93
CA THR A 129 -17.65 -1.31 22.70
C THR A 129 -18.41 -0.61 23.82
N ALA A 130 -17.73 0.26 24.61
CA ALA A 130 -18.38 1.03 25.66
C ALA A 130 -19.44 2.00 25.13
N ALA A 131 -19.20 2.63 23.97
CA ALA A 131 -20.19 3.50 23.35
C ALA A 131 -21.44 2.72 22.89
N LEU A 132 -21.24 1.56 22.26
CA LEU A 132 -22.34 0.68 21.83
C LEU A 132 -23.13 0.14 23.02
N THR A 133 -22.49 -0.33 24.07
CA THR A 133 -23.16 -0.83 25.27
C THR A 133 -23.93 0.28 25.97
N SER A 134 -23.38 1.50 26.06
CA SER A 134 -24.09 2.67 26.60
C SER A 134 -25.35 2.99 25.77
N LEU A 135 -25.27 2.87 24.43
CA LEU A 135 -26.42 3.07 23.57
C LEU A 135 -27.52 2.00 23.83
N CYS A 136 -27.12 0.74 23.92
CA CYS A 136 -28.00 -0.37 24.23
C CYS A 136 -28.71 -0.17 25.60
N GLN A 137 -27.98 0.23 26.63
CA GLN A 137 -28.52 0.52 27.94
C GLN A 137 -29.50 1.68 27.94
N ARG A 138 -29.28 2.71 27.11
CA ARG A 138 -30.17 3.87 26.98
C ARG A 138 -31.48 3.51 26.24
N TYR A 139 -31.42 2.55 25.31
CA TYR A 139 -32.56 2.15 24.49
C TYR A 139 -32.72 0.62 24.47
N PRO A 140 -33.06 0.02 25.63
CA PRO A 140 -33.12 -1.43 25.75
C PRO A 140 -34.17 -2.04 24.80
N GLY A 141 -33.78 -3.10 24.11
CA GLY A 141 -34.61 -3.79 23.13
C GLY A 141 -34.85 -3.06 21.81
N LYS A 142 -34.24 -1.87 21.60
CA LYS A 142 -34.42 -1.07 20.38
C LYS A 142 -33.17 -0.98 19.52
N VAL A 143 -32.01 -1.46 20.01
CA VAL A 143 -30.75 -1.40 19.32
C VAL A 143 -30.42 -2.78 18.77
N ASN A 144 -30.26 -2.85 17.45
CA ASN A 144 -29.75 -4.03 16.75
C ASN A 144 -28.38 -3.69 16.18
N VAL A 145 -27.37 -4.49 16.51
CA VAL A 145 -26.01 -4.34 16.03
C VAL A 145 -25.74 -5.43 15.01
N LEU A 146 -25.32 -5.04 13.82
CA LEU A 146 -24.88 -5.92 12.76
C LEU A 146 -23.46 -5.51 12.36
N LEU A 147 -22.53 -6.45 12.45
CA LEU A 147 -21.17 -6.27 11.93
C LEU A 147 -20.91 -7.35 10.89
N ALA A 148 -20.46 -6.92 9.71
CA ALA A 148 -20.04 -7.83 8.66
C ALA A 148 -18.56 -8.22 8.89
N PRO A 149 -18.23 -9.51 8.96
CA PRO A 149 -16.85 -9.97 9.04
C PRO A 149 -16.08 -9.67 7.75
N ALA A 150 -14.74 -9.68 7.83
CA ALA A 150 -13.91 -9.53 6.65
C ALA A 150 -14.06 -10.73 5.71
N ALA A 151 -13.83 -10.50 4.41
CA ALA A 151 -13.86 -11.58 3.42
C ALA A 151 -12.85 -12.69 3.74
N SER A 152 -11.70 -12.37 4.35
CA SER A 152 -10.70 -13.34 4.81
C SER A 152 -11.21 -14.28 5.90
N ASP A 153 -12.21 -13.87 6.63
CA ASP A 153 -12.79 -14.66 7.71
C ASP A 153 -13.91 -15.58 7.21
N ILE A 154 -14.64 -15.14 6.19
CA ILE A 154 -15.67 -15.94 5.51
C ILE A 154 -15.04 -17.01 4.61
N TYR A 155 -14.00 -16.65 3.85
CA TYR A 155 -13.33 -17.52 2.87
C TYR A 155 -11.98 -17.99 3.36
N LYS A 156 -11.92 -18.53 4.58
CA LYS A 156 -10.68 -18.98 5.26
C LYS A 156 -9.87 -19.98 4.41
N GLU A 157 -10.53 -20.86 3.68
CA GLU A 157 -9.90 -21.85 2.81
C GLU A 157 -9.20 -21.24 1.58
N ASN A 158 -9.60 -20.04 1.18
CA ASN A 158 -9.02 -19.32 0.04
C ASN A 158 -7.84 -18.43 0.45
N VAL A 159 -7.69 -18.16 1.75
CA VAL A 159 -6.57 -17.37 2.26
C VAL A 159 -5.27 -18.18 2.16
N PRO A 160 -4.10 -17.58 1.88
CA PRO A 160 -2.82 -18.26 1.88
C PRO A 160 -2.55 -18.98 3.21
N ALA A 161 -2.04 -20.20 3.14
CA ALA A 161 -1.72 -20.97 4.33
C ALA A 161 -0.72 -20.23 5.22
N ASN A 162 -0.97 -20.24 6.53
CA ASN A 162 -0.16 -19.55 7.54
C ASN A 162 -0.13 -18.01 7.44
N ALA A 163 -1.06 -17.38 6.73
CA ALA A 163 -1.23 -15.94 6.83
C ALA A 163 -1.64 -15.58 8.28
N PRO A 164 -0.89 -14.71 8.99
CA PRO A 164 -1.21 -14.37 10.38
C PRO A 164 -2.37 -13.35 10.40
N LEU A 165 -3.59 -13.83 10.19
CA LEU A 165 -4.79 -12.99 10.22
C LEU A 165 -5.17 -12.62 11.65
N LEU A 166 -5.94 -11.54 11.78
CA LEU A 166 -6.61 -11.15 13.01
C LEU A 166 -7.68 -12.21 13.35
N ASP A 167 -7.78 -12.57 14.62
CA ASP A 167 -8.88 -13.38 15.14
C ASP A 167 -10.13 -12.51 15.28
N GLU A 168 -10.88 -12.35 14.18
CA GLU A 168 -12.11 -11.56 14.16
C GLU A 168 -13.24 -12.27 14.92
N ASP A 169 -13.33 -13.59 14.86
CA ASP A 169 -14.34 -14.38 15.56
C ASP A 169 -14.33 -14.09 17.06
N GLY A 170 -13.15 -14.11 17.69
CA GLY A 170 -12.99 -13.81 19.10
C GLY A 170 -13.40 -12.38 19.48
N TYR A 171 -13.22 -11.41 18.59
CA TYR A 171 -13.69 -10.04 18.80
C TYR A 171 -15.21 -9.90 18.63
N LEU A 172 -15.79 -10.54 17.63
CA LEU A 172 -17.24 -10.55 17.40
C LEU A 172 -17.97 -11.20 18.55
N ASP A 173 -17.48 -12.31 19.07
CA ASP A 173 -18.05 -13.01 20.24
C ASP A 173 -18.07 -12.11 21.49
N GLN A 174 -16.95 -11.46 21.79
CA GLN A 174 -16.85 -10.55 22.92
C GLN A 174 -17.81 -9.36 22.79
N LEU A 175 -17.92 -8.80 21.59
CA LEU A 175 -18.83 -7.67 21.34
C LEU A 175 -20.28 -8.10 21.41
N SER A 176 -20.63 -9.26 20.83
CA SER A 176 -21.97 -9.84 20.90
C SER A 176 -22.42 -10.03 22.34
N ALA A 177 -21.58 -10.65 23.18
CA ALA A 177 -21.84 -10.84 24.60
C ALA A 177 -22.05 -9.50 25.32
N ALA A 178 -21.21 -8.49 25.06
CA ALA A 178 -21.34 -7.18 25.68
C ALA A 178 -22.61 -6.44 25.26
N VAL A 179 -22.99 -6.50 24.00
CA VAL A 179 -24.23 -5.88 23.46
C VAL A 179 -25.47 -6.54 24.06
N GLN A 180 -25.52 -7.87 24.12
CA GLN A 180 -26.62 -8.62 24.70
C GLN A 180 -26.79 -8.36 26.20
N ALA A 181 -25.67 -8.35 26.93
CA ALA A 181 -25.70 -8.01 28.37
C ALA A 181 -26.17 -6.58 28.64
N ALA A 182 -26.00 -5.66 27.67
CA ALA A 182 -26.46 -4.28 27.76
C ALA A 182 -27.95 -4.10 27.30
N GLY A 183 -28.66 -5.17 26.95
CA GLY A 183 -30.03 -5.12 26.49
C GLY A 183 -30.21 -4.81 25.01
N GLY A 184 -29.16 -4.90 24.20
CA GLY A 184 -29.22 -4.84 22.74
C GLY A 184 -29.39 -6.22 22.11
N SER A 185 -29.60 -6.25 20.80
CA SER A 185 -29.61 -7.46 19.98
C SER A 185 -28.38 -7.44 19.05
N PHE A 186 -27.68 -8.55 18.94
CA PHE A 186 -26.60 -8.73 17.98
C PHE A 186 -27.08 -9.68 16.88
N VAL A 187 -26.94 -9.26 15.63
CA VAL A 187 -27.33 -10.05 14.47
C VAL A 187 -26.10 -10.81 14.01
N ASP A 188 -26.15 -12.13 14.19
CA ASP A 188 -25.13 -13.03 13.64
C ASP A 188 -25.32 -13.13 12.12
N VAL A 189 -24.27 -12.84 11.39
CA VAL A 189 -24.22 -12.89 9.91
C VAL A 189 -23.22 -13.92 9.39
N LEU A 190 -22.60 -14.68 10.29
CA LEU A 190 -21.75 -15.81 9.89
C LEU A 190 -22.64 -16.98 9.43
N PRO A 191 -22.23 -17.69 8.34
CA PRO A 191 -22.97 -18.82 7.81
C PRO A 191 -22.95 -20.06 8.72
#